data_ba4631321ea8351649d1b7b578a58a54
#
_entry.id   ba4631321ea8351649d1b7b578a58a54
#
_cell.length_a   1.000
_cell.length_b   1.000
_cell.length_c   1.000
_cell.angle_alpha   90.00
_cell.angle_beta   90.00
_cell.angle_gamma   90.00
#
_symmetry.space_group_name_H-M   'P 1'
#
loop_
_entity.id
_entity.type
_entity.pdbx_description
1 polymer ?
#
loop_
_entity_poly.entity_id
_entity_poly.type
_entity_poly.pdbx_seq_one_letter_code
_entity_poly.pdbx_strand_id
1 'polypeptide(L)'
;MPNPMRYSMPRRFWTCTIITTISALVSAGFSVVGLLAPSSSDSFARYAASRSIALLIAVLFCLRVRSREGIAALAVVMSLVQGFDGIIGILAHDPAKTYGPFVFAPANFVGLVWLLGPTERVGEKVFYGRHLSAAKAKVNSAPNSLATWSVRPPPSLA
;
A
#
# COMPACT_ATOMS: atom_id res chain seq x y z
N MET A 1 -12.42 24.81 -16.61
CA MET A 1 -12.44 23.86 -15.47
C MET A 1 -11.40 22.79 -15.76
N PRO A 2 -10.36 22.58 -14.95
CA PRO A 2 -9.35 21.56 -15.18
C PRO A 2 -10.01 20.20 -15.01
N ASN A 3 -9.83 19.35 -16.02
CA ASN A 3 -10.31 17.98 -16.07
C ASN A 3 -9.72 17.20 -14.86
N PRO A 4 -10.52 16.62 -13.95
CA PRO A 4 -9.98 15.84 -12.84
C PRO A 4 -9.22 14.67 -13.44
N MET A 5 -7.88 14.70 -13.35
CA MET A 5 -7.03 13.58 -13.75
C MET A 5 -7.54 12.33 -13.05
N ARG A 6 -8.13 11.43 -13.80
CA ARG A 6 -8.46 10.07 -13.35
C ARG A 6 -7.14 9.38 -13.05
N TYR A 7 -6.68 9.47 -11.81
CA TYR A 7 -5.57 8.64 -11.34
C TYR A 7 -5.99 7.18 -11.46
N SER A 8 -5.54 6.53 -12.53
CA SER A 8 -5.67 5.08 -12.65
C SER A 8 -4.82 4.45 -11.55
N MET A 9 -5.48 3.86 -10.55
CA MET A 9 -4.79 3.14 -9.48
C MET A 9 -3.94 2.02 -10.08
N PRO A 10 -2.67 1.85 -9.63
CA PRO A 10 -1.78 0.84 -10.16
C PRO A 10 -2.35 -0.57 -9.93
N ARG A 11 -2.11 -1.49 -10.85
CA ARG A 11 -2.56 -2.89 -10.78
C ARG A 11 -2.24 -3.53 -9.41
N ARG A 12 -1.10 -3.18 -8.82
CA ARG A 12 -0.66 -3.65 -7.49
C ARG A 12 -1.66 -3.33 -6.38
N PHE A 13 -2.28 -2.14 -6.41
CA PHE A 13 -3.31 -1.75 -5.46
C PHE A 13 -4.54 -2.66 -5.58
N TRP A 14 -5.03 -2.88 -6.79
CA TRP A 14 -6.19 -3.72 -7.01
C TRP A 14 -5.96 -5.17 -6.62
N THR A 15 -4.79 -5.74 -6.92
CA THR A 15 -4.46 -7.12 -6.53
C THR A 15 -4.43 -7.28 -5.02
N CYS A 16 -3.71 -6.41 -4.29
CA CYS A 16 -3.69 -6.44 -2.83
C CYS A 16 -5.10 -6.28 -2.25
N THR A 17 -5.88 -5.32 -2.74
CA THR A 17 -7.26 -5.07 -2.30
C THR A 17 -8.15 -6.28 -2.51
N ILE A 18 -8.08 -6.94 -3.67
CA ILE A 18 -8.89 -8.13 -3.97
C ILE A 18 -8.54 -9.26 -3.01
N ILE A 19 -7.25 -9.56 -2.82
CA ILE A 19 -6.80 -10.61 -1.91
C ILE A 19 -7.30 -10.33 -0.49
N THR A 20 -7.10 -9.11 0.02
CA THR A 20 -7.50 -8.71 1.37
C THR A 20 -9.02 -8.76 1.53
N THR A 21 -9.79 -8.34 0.53
CA THR A 21 -11.26 -8.37 0.55
C THR A 21 -11.80 -9.81 0.55
N ILE A 22 -11.28 -10.68 -0.32
CA ILE A 22 -11.67 -12.10 -0.34
C ILE A 22 -11.35 -12.76 1.01
N SER A 23 -10.17 -12.50 1.54
CA SER A 23 -9.74 -13.00 2.84
C SER A 23 -10.69 -12.55 3.97
N ALA A 24 -11.07 -11.28 3.99
CA ALA A 24 -12.00 -10.73 4.98
C ALA A 24 -13.41 -11.33 4.83
N LEU A 25 -13.91 -11.53 3.59
CA LEU A 25 -15.21 -12.16 3.32
C LEU A 25 -15.24 -13.61 3.79
N VAL A 26 -14.19 -14.38 3.49
CA VAL A 26 -14.07 -15.77 3.93
C VAL A 26 -14.05 -15.85 5.46
N SER A 27 -13.23 -15.03 6.12
CA SER A 27 -13.17 -14.97 7.59
C SER A 27 -14.52 -14.60 8.21
N ALA A 28 -15.21 -13.60 7.67
CA ALA A 28 -16.54 -13.20 8.15
C ALA A 28 -17.57 -14.31 7.91
N GLY A 29 -17.54 -14.98 6.75
CA GLY A 29 -18.43 -16.10 6.43
C GLY A 29 -18.29 -17.26 7.40
N PHE A 30 -17.06 -17.70 7.68
CA PHE A 30 -16.81 -18.77 8.68
C PHE A 30 -17.29 -18.36 10.08
N SER A 31 -17.08 -17.10 10.46
CA SER A 31 -17.50 -16.58 11.75
C SER A 31 -19.03 -16.56 11.90
N VAL A 32 -19.77 -16.20 10.83
CA VAL A 32 -21.24 -16.22 10.83
C VAL A 32 -21.77 -17.66 10.88
N VAL A 33 -21.19 -18.57 10.10
CA VAL A 33 -21.55 -20.00 10.16
C VAL A 33 -21.32 -20.56 11.56
N GLY A 34 -20.20 -20.21 12.20
CA GLY A 34 -19.91 -20.58 13.58
C GLY A 34 -20.94 -20.08 14.59
N LEU A 35 -21.50 -18.86 14.39
CA LEU A 35 -22.58 -18.32 15.23
C LEU A 35 -23.90 -19.08 15.09
N LEU A 36 -24.18 -19.61 13.90
CA LEU A 36 -25.42 -20.32 13.59
C LEU A 36 -25.37 -21.80 14.02
N ALA A 37 -24.21 -22.30 14.41
CA ALA A 37 -24.06 -23.68 14.86
C ALA A 37 -24.79 -23.90 16.20
N PRO A 38 -25.53 -25.02 16.38
CA PRO A 38 -26.34 -25.27 17.58
C PRO A 38 -25.55 -25.32 18.90
N SER A 39 -24.23 -25.55 18.83
CA SER A 39 -23.32 -25.62 19.99
C SER A 39 -22.69 -24.28 20.34
N SER A 40 -23.02 -23.20 19.64
CA SER A 40 -22.36 -21.90 19.76
C SER A 40 -22.91 -21.01 20.89
N SER A 41 -23.23 -21.57 22.06
CA SER A 41 -23.55 -20.76 23.26
C SER A 41 -22.35 -19.97 23.80
N ASP A 42 -21.17 -20.14 23.17
CA ASP A 42 -19.93 -19.56 23.64
C ASP A 42 -19.79 -18.07 23.28
N SER A 43 -19.53 -17.26 24.30
CA SER A 43 -19.17 -15.83 24.14
C SER A 43 -17.99 -15.64 23.15
N PHE A 44 -17.10 -16.62 23.03
CA PHE A 44 -15.97 -16.63 22.10
C PHE A 44 -16.40 -16.61 20.63
N ALA A 45 -17.42 -17.35 20.23
CA ALA A 45 -17.93 -17.35 18.86
C ALA A 45 -18.49 -15.97 18.46
N ARG A 46 -19.20 -15.33 19.38
CA ARG A 46 -19.74 -13.95 19.18
C ARG A 46 -18.61 -12.94 19.05
N TYR A 47 -17.56 -13.06 19.87
CA TYR A 47 -16.40 -12.18 19.82
C TYR A 47 -15.61 -12.35 18.51
N ALA A 48 -15.38 -13.58 18.08
CA ALA A 48 -14.72 -13.86 16.81
C ALA A 48 -15.52 -13.30 15.61
N ALA A 49 -16.84 -13.44 15.64
CA ALA A 49 -17.69 -12.90 14.57
C ALA A 49 -17.68 -11.37 14.54
N SER A 50 -17.77 -10.70 15.69
CA SER A 50 -17.73 -9.23 15.74
C SER A 50 -16.40 -8.68 15.20
N ARG A 51 -15.26 -9.33 15.52
CA ARG A 51 -13.93 -9.00 14.99
C ARG A 51 -13.89 -9.13 13.47
N SER A 52 -14.36 -10.26 12.93
CA SER A 52 -14.31 -10.53 11.50
C SER A 52 -15.20 -9.58 10.70
N ILE A 53 -16.38 -9.26 11.21
CA ILE A 53 -17.30 -8.28 10.59
C ILE A 53 -16.68 -6.88 10.62
N ALA A 54 -16.09 -6.46 11.74
CA ALA A 54 -15.44 -5.16 11.85
C ALA A 54 -14.29 -5.02 10.86
N LEU A 55 -13.46 -6.05 10.69
CA LEU A 55 -12.38 -6.08 9.70
C LEU A 55 -12.92 -5.98 8.26
N LEU A 56 -13.99 -6.70 7.93
CA LEU A 56 -14.62 -6.61 6.63
C LEU A 56 -15.13 -5.18 6.34
N ILE A 57 -15.82 -4.55 7.31
CA ILE A 57 -16.28 -3.17 7.18
C ILE A 57 -15.10 -2.22 6.97
N ALA A 58 -14.01 -2.39 7.73
CA ALA A 58 -12.82 -1.57 7.59
C ALA A 58 -12.18 -1.72 6.19
N VAL A 59 -12.10 -2.94 5.64
CA VAL A 59 -11.61 -3.18 4.27
C VAL A 59 -12.48 -2.46 3.25
N LEU A 60 -13.81 -2.61 3.34
CA LEU A 60 -14.74 -1.96 2.43
C LEU A 60 -14.68 -0.42 2.52
N PHE A 61 -14.50 0.11 3.72
CA PHE A 61 -14.30 1.54 3.92
C PHE A 61 -13.00 2.03 3.27
N CYS A 62 -11.87 1.35 3.51
CA CYS A 62 -10.59 1.70 2.90
C CYS A 62 -10.63 1.58 1.36
N LEU A 63 -11.35 0.59 0.83
CA LEU A 63 -11.60 0.47 -0.60
C LEU A 63 -12.43 1.65 -1.13
N ARG A 64 -13.46 2.07 -0.41
CA ARG A 64 -14.32 3.20 -0.80
C ARG A 64 -13.56 4.52 -0.83
N VAL A 65 -12.66 4.73 0.15
CA VAL A 65 -11.80 5.92 0.24
C VAL A 65 -10.57 5.81 -0.65
N ARG A 66 -10.30 4.61 -1.21
CA ARG A 66 -9.10 4.29 -2.02
C ARG A 66 -7.79 4.59 -1.28
N SER A 67 -7.75 4.32 0.02
CA SER A 67 -6.57 4.52 0.86
C SER A 67 -5.56 3.39 0.67
N ARG A 68 -4.43 3.67 0.03
CA ARG A 68 -3.34 2.70 -0.15
C ARG A 68 -2.75 2.27 1.21
N GLU A 69 -2.55 3.23 2.10
CA GLU A 69 -2.01 2.98 3.44
C GLU A 69 -2.98 2.16 4.29
N GLY A 70 -4.28 2.48 4.21
CA GLY A 70 -5.33 1.72 4.89
C GLY A 70 -5.39 0.27 4.43
N ILE A 71 -5.34 0.01 3.12
CA ILE A 71 -5.30 -1.36 2.58
C ILE A 71 -4.02 -2.08 3.00
N ALA A 72 -2.86 -1.41 2.99
CA ALA A 72 -1.61 -1.99 3.47
C ALA A 72 -1.67 -2.38 4.94
N ALA A 73 -2.17 -1.50 5.80
CA ALA A 73 -2.34 -1.78 7.23
C ALA A 73 -3.30 -2.96 7.47
N LEU A 74 -4.43 -2.98 6.75
CA LEU A 74 -5.39 -4.09 6.85
C LEU A 74 -4.82 -5.42 6.33
N ALA A 75 -4.00 -5.40 5.28
CA ALA A 75 -3.32 -6.61 4.80
C ALA A 75 -2.36 -7.19 5.85
N VAL A 76 -1.64 -6.32 6.60
CA VAL A 76 -0.83 -6.76 7.76
C VAL A 76 -1.70 -7.39 8.83
N VAL A 77 -2.75 -6.68 9.26
CA VAL A 77 -3.65 -7.16 10.31
C VAL A 77 -4.29 -8.49 9.91
N MET A 78 -4.79 -8.61 8.67
CA MET A 78 -5.39 -9.85 8.17
C MET A 78 -4.38 -10.99 8.12
N SER A 79 -3.13 -10.73 7.71
CA SER A 79 -2.06 -11.72 7.69
C SER A 79 -1.79 -12.28 9.10
N LEU A 80 -1.69 -11.40 10.10
CA LEU A 80 -1.45 -11.77 11.49
C LEU A 80 -2.65 -12.54 12.09
N VAL A 81 -3.86 -12.01 11.91
CA VAL A 81 -5.08 -12.65 12.41
C VAL A 81 -5.21 -14.07 11.88
N GLN A 82 -5.03 -14.25 10.57
CA GLN A 82 -5.13 -15.57 9.96
C GLN A 82 -3.96 -16.49 10.34
N GLY A 83 -2.76 -15.93 10.53
CA GLY A 83 -1.64 -16.70 11.06
C GLY A 83 -1.97 -17.29 12.43
N PHE A 84 -2.53 -16.49 13.35
CA PHE A 84 -2.95 -16.96 14.67
C PHE A 84 -4.14 -17.91 14.60
N ASP A 85 -5.15 -17.62 13.76
CA ASP A 85 -6.30 -18.51 13.59
C ASP A 85 -5.87 -19.88 13.05
N GLY A 86 -4.87 -19.92 12.14
CA GLY A 86 -4.28 -21.16 11.65
C GLY A 86 -3.56 -21.97 12.75
N ILE A 87 -2.81 -21.31 13.64
CA ILE A 87 -2.16 -21.95 14.78
C ILE A 87 -3.22 -22.55 15.73
N ILE A 88 -4.27 -21.79 16.02
CA ILE A 88 -5.39 -22.26 16.84
C ILE A 88 -6.07 -23.46 16.18
N GLY A 89 -6.24 -23.45 14.85
CA GLY A 89 -6.78 -24.56 14.08
C GLY A 89 -5.96 -25.85 14.24
N ILE A 90 -4.62 -25.75 14.21
CA ILE A 90 -3.72 -26.89 14.46
C ILE A 90 -3.93 -27.43 15.86
N LEU A 91 -3.94 -26.58 16.89
CA LEU A 91 -4.12 -26.97 18.28
C LEU A 91 -5.48 -27.60 18.53
N ALA A 92 -6.51 -27.17 17.81
CA ALA A 92 -7.86 -27.74 17.89
C ALA A 92 -8.04 -29.01 17.04
N HIS A 93 -7.04 -29.45 16.29
CA HIS A 93 -7.09 -30.58 15.36
C HIS A 93 -8.23 -30.45 14.33
N ASP A 94 -8.57 -29.22 13.93
CA ASP A 94 -9.64 -28.91 12.96
C ASP A 94 -9.02 -28.54 11.61
N PRO A 95 -9.01 -29.44 10.60
CA PRO A 95 -8.39 -29.18 9.31
C PRO A 95 -9.03 -27.99 8.57
N ALA A 96 -10.34 -27.81 8.68
CA ALA A 96 -11.06 -26.75 8.00
C ALA A 96 -10.65 -25.35 8.52
N LYS A 97 -10.39 -25.25 9.82
CA LYS A 97 -9.91 -24.01 10.45
C LYS A 97 -8.40 -23.81 10.32
N THR A 98 -7.67 -24.83 9.86
CA THR A 98 -6.21 -24.77 9.70
C THR A 98 -5.83 -24.34 8.29
N TYR A 99 -6.29 -25.04 7.26
CA TYR A 99 -5.83 -24.81 5.87
C TYR A 99 -6.23 -23.46 5.30
N GLY A 100 -7.44 -23.00 5.56
CA GLY A 100 -7.92 -21.70 5.07
C GLY A 100 -7.03 -20.55 5.51
N PRO A 101 -6.84 -20.33 6.81
CA PRO A 101 -5.98 -19.27 7.34
C PRO A 101 -4.52 -19.39 6.88
N PHE A 102 -3.95 -20.58 6.80
CA PHE A 102 -2.57 -20.77 6.34
C PHE A 102 -2.35 -20.43 4.87
N VAL A 103 -3.35 -20.52 4.02
CA VAL A 103 -3.26 -20.08 2.62
C VAL A 103 -3.41 -18.56 2.54
N PHE A 104 -4.36 -17.98 3.25
CA PHE A 104 -4.65 -16.56 3.16
C PHE A 104 -3.65 -15.67 3.90
N ALA A 105 -3.02 -16.14 4.98
CA ALA A 105 -2.00 -15.35 5.69
C ALA A 105 -0.81 -14.99 4.77
N PRO A 106 -0.12 -15.95 4.12
CA PRO A 106 0.95 -15.61 3.19
C PRO A 106 0.46 -14.88 1.95
N ALA A 107 -0.74 -15.16 1.45
CA ALA A 107 -1.28 -14.45 0.30
C ALA A 107 -1.47 -12.96 0.58
N ASN A 108 -2.00 -12.59 1.74
CA ASN A 108 -2.11 -11.19 2.17
C ASN A 108 -0.72 -10.55 2.34
N PHE A 109 0.24 -11.28 2.92
CA PHE A 109 1.59 -10.78 3.11
C PHE A 109 2.31 -10.53 1.77
N VAL A 110 2.21 -11.46 0.83
CA VAL A 110 2.77 -11.28 -0.53
C VAL A 110 2.10 -10.10 -1.24
N GLY A 111 0.78 -9.99 -1.16
CA GLY A 111 0.03 -8.85 -1.70
C GLY A 111 0.49 -7.52 -1.12
N LEU A 112 0.77 -7.48 0.19
CA LEU A 112 1.31 -6.32 0.89
C LEU A 112 2.71 -5.96 0.37
N VAL A 113 3.63 -6.91 0.34
CA VAL A 113 5.01 -6.69 -0.14
C VAL A 113 5.00 -6.18 -1.57
N TRP A 114 4.13 -6.73 -2.41
CA TRP A 114 3.97 -6.27 -3.79
C TRP A 114 3.37 -4.86 -3.87
N LEU A 115 2.43 -4.52 -2.99
CA LEU A 115 1.87 -3.17 -2.89
C LEU A 115 2.92 -2.15 -2.46
N LEU A 116 3.76 -2.50 -1.47
CA LEU A 116 4.80 -1.62 -0.93
C LEU A 116 6.07 -1.59 -1.78
N GLY A 117 6.24 -2.57 -2.68
CA GLY A 117 7.41 -2.67 -3.57
C GLY A 117 7.67 -1.37 -4.33
N PRO A 118 8.93 -1.11 -4.73
CA PRO A 118 9.30 0.12 -5.39
C PRO A 118 8.44 0.32 -6.63
N THR A 119 7.60 1.33 -6.60
CA THR A 119 7.01 1.86 -7.82
C THR A 119 8.18 2.45 -8.60
N GLU A 120 8.54 1.87 -9.75
CA GLU A 120 9.43 2.56 -10.67
C GLU A 120 8.82 3.94 -10.92
N ARG A 121 9.43 4.96 -10.32
CA ARG A 121 9.08 6.36 -10.54
C ARG A 121 9.62 6.78 -11.90
N VAL A 122 9.03 6.22 -12.95
CA VAL A 122 9.36 6.59 -14.33
C VAL A 122 9.16 8.11 -14.52
N GLY A 123 8.21 8.71 -13.81
CA GLY A 123 7.96 10.14 -13.86
C GLY A 123 9.05 11.01 -13.22
N GLU A 124 9.69 10.54 -12.15
CA GLU A 124 10.69 11.33 -11.42
C GLU A 124 12.01 11.44 -12.20
N LYS A 125 12.42 10.37 -12.88
CA LYS A 125 13.61 10.39 -13.75
C LYS A 125 13.43 11.34 -14.94
N VAL A 126 12.23 11.41 -15.51
CA VAL A 126 11.92 12.32 -16.62
C VAL A 126 11.90 13.77 -16.15
N PHE A 127 11.34 14.05 -14.97
CA PHE A 127 11.28 15.40 -14.40
C PHE A 127 12.67 15.92 -14.02
N TYR A 128 13.49 15.09 -13.35
CA TYR A 128 14.85 15.44 -12.97
C TYR A 128 15.75 15.64 -14.20
N GLY A 129 15.64 14.77 -15.21
CA GLY A 129 16.35 14.91 -16.48
C GLY A 129 16.02 16.19 -17.22
N ARG A 130 14.73 16.61 -17.20
CA ARG A 130 14.29 17.84 -17.86
C ARG A 130 14.80 19.09 -17.15
N HIS A 131 14.83 19.12 -15.83
CA HIS A 131 15.39 20.24 -15.04
C HIS A 131 16.90 20.35 -15.21
N LEU A 132 17.64 19.24 -15.23
CA LEU A 132 19.08 19.25 -15.48
C LEU A 132 19.42 19.72 -16.90
N SER A 133 18.65 19.31 -17.90
CA SER A 133 18.83 19.76 -19.28
C SER A 133 18.54 21.25 -19.44
N ALA A 134 17.48 21.76 -18.80
CA ALA A 134 17.15 23.18 -18.81
C ALA A 134 18.22 24.04 -18.08
N ALA A 135 18.72 23.56 -16.93
CA ALA A 135 19.80 24.22 -16.19
C ALA A 135 21.10 24.26 -17.02
N LYS A 136 21.46 23.16 -17.68
CA LYS A 136 22.63 23.08 -18.55
C LYS A 136 22.53 23.99 -19.78
N ALA A 137 21.34 24.08 -20.38
CA ALA A 137 21.07 25.01 -21.48
C ALA A 137 21.21 26.48 -21.04
N LYS A 138 20.74 26.81 -19.83
CA LYS A 138 20.83 28.15 -19.28
C LYS A 138 22.28 28.55 -18.94
N VAL A 139 23.10 27.64 -18.48
CA VAL A 139 24.54 27.88 -18.24
C VAL A 139 25.29 28.09 -19.56
N ASN A 140 24.97 27.32 -20.60
CA ASN A 140 25.62 27.47 -21.90
C ASN A 140 25.15 28.68 -22.71
N SER A 141 23.98 29.22 -22.39
CA SER A 141 23.45 30.46 -23.05
C SER A 141 23.80 31.73 -22.31
N ALA A 142 24.48 31.64 -21.15
CA ALA A 142 24.98 32.81 -20.47
C ALA A 142 26.03 33.50 -21.36
N PRO A 143 25.82 34.78 -21.76
CA PRO A 143 26.80 35.49 -22.57
C PRO A 143 28.13 35.57 -21.81
N ASN A 144 29.24 35.36 -22.52
CA ASN A 144 30.61 35.44 -21.98
C ASN A 144 30.95 36.91 -21.58
N SER A 145 30.11 37.50 -20.73
CA SER A 145 30.30 38.87 -20.23
C SER A 145 31.43 39.00 -19.23
N LEU A 146 32.08 37.92 -18.85
CA LEU A 146 33.26 37.93 -17.96
C LEU A 146 34.57 38.26 -18.70
N ALA A 147 34.56 38.38 -20.03
CA ALA A 147 35.78 38.62 -20.79
C ALA A 147 36.20 40.10 -20.87
N THR A 148 35.48 41.04 -20.24
CA THR A 148 35.78 42.50 -20.33
C THR A 148 36.03 43.16 -19.00
N TRP A 149 36.59 42.46 -18.03
CA TRP A 149 37.27 43.13 -16.94
C TRP A 149 38.66 43.55 -17.43
N SER A 150 38.74 44.63 -18.25
CA SER A 150 40.01 45.29 -18.50
C SER A 150 40.54 45.84 -17.18
N VAL A 151 41.63 45.28 -16.72
CA VAL A 151 42.38 45.77 -15.59
C VAL A 151 42.83 47.19 -15.92
N ARG A 152 42.15 48.19 -15.38
CA ARG A 152 42.57 49.59 -15.48
C ARG A 152 43.87 49.73 -14.70
N PRO A 153 45.01 50.14 -15.29
CA PRO A 153 46.25 50.32 -14.55
C PRO A 153 46.08 51.42 -13.49
N PRO A 154 46.75 51.31 -12.35
CA PRO A 154 46.69 52.34 -11.30
C PRO A 154 47.28 53.66 -11.80
N PRO A 155 46.73 54.81 -11.34
CA PRO A 155 47.28 56.13 -11.69
C PRO A 155 48.70 56.26 -11.14
N SER A 156 49.62 56.73 -12.01
CA SER A 156 50.99 57.06 -11.66
C SER A 156 50.97 58.26 -10.73
N LEU A 157 51.44 58.06 -9.48
CA LEU A 157 51.73 59.16 -8.57
C LEU A 157 53.00 59.88 -9.06
N ALA A 158 52.79 61.12 -9.52
CA ALA A 158 53.86 62.11 -9.73
C ALA A 158 53.94 63.02 -8.52
#